data_76ebc42c5527e42d3cbfb6fff697defe
#
_entry.id   76ebc42c5527e42d3cbfb6fff697defe
#
_cell.length_a   1.000
_cell.length_b   1.000
_cell.length_c   1.000
_cell.angle_alpha   90.00
_cell.angle_beta   90.00
_cell.angle_gamma   90.00
#
_symmetry.space_group_name_H-M   'P 1'
#
loop_
_entity.id
_entity.type
_entity.pdbx_description
1 polymer ?
#
loop_
_entity_poly.entity_id
_entity_poly.type
_entity_poly.pdbx_seq_one_letter_code
_entity_poly.pdbx_strand_id
1 'polypeptide(L)'
;MLIVGLNHLAFITADMESTIRFYRDLLEMDLISGIGHEGFRHYFFRCGEGHIAFFEYEIAQPMDYDKFHGSPTDKPIGFDHVSFTVASRKVLFELKDRLEAADIDVTGAVDHGTMWSIYFFDPINNLPLEASWNCVEIVKTPAILDSAPLKVATEGSSPQPGHWPEVITHTKEEEMNPVPGNGFAMRENFLRRGLARVNPDMESVLLQEASD
;
A
#
# COMPACT_ATOMS: atom_id res chain seq x y z
N MET A 1 -1.55 20.52 -1.31
CA MET A 1 -2.09 19.13 -1.36
C MET A 1 -2.04 18.58 0.06
N LEU A 2 -3.15 18.07 0.61
CA LEU A 2 -3.18 17.53 1.98
C LEU A 2 -2.60 16.12 2.08
N ILE A 3 -2.92 15.26 1.10
CA ILE A 3 -2.41 13.88 1.05
C ILE A 3 -1.28 13.85 0.01
N VAL A 4 -0.09 13.46 0.45
CA VAL A 4 1.13 13.50 -0.38
C VAL A 4 1.57 12.13 -0.89
N GLY A 5 0.93 11.05 -0.42
CA GLY A 5 1.25 9.68 -0.87
C GLY A 5 0.52 8.62 -0.07
N LEU A 6 0.75 7.37 -0.43
CA LEU A 6 0.31 6.21 0.31
C LEU A 6 1.37 5.84 1.35
N ASN A 7 1.02 5.91 2.64
CA ASN A 7 1.93 5.50 3.72
C ASN A 7 2.09 3.98 3.75
N HIS A 8 0.98 3.24 3.87
CA HIS A 8 0.98 1.78 3.76
C HIS A 8 -0.41 1.23 3.40
N LEU A 9 -0.42 0.02 2.84
CA LEU A 9 -1.57 -0.87 2.75
C LEU A 9 -1.37 -2.01 3.74
N ALA A 10 -2.38 -2.32 4.55
CA ALA A 10 -2.32 -3.39 5.53
C ALA A 10 -3.29 -4.52 5.16
N PHE A 11 -2.78 -5.74 5.20
CA PHE A 11 -3.50 -6.98 4.97
C PHE A 11 -3.44 -7.88 6.21
N ILE A 12 -4.12 -9.01 6.12
CA ILE A 12 -4.11 -10.05 7.14
C ILE A 12 -3.49 -11.31 6.55
N THR A 13 -2.73 -12.03 7.36
CA THR A 13 -2.21 -13.37 7.04
C THR A 13 -2.41 -14.31 8.22
N ALA A 14 -2.53 -15.60 7.94
CA ALA A 14 -2.43 -16.65 8.96
C ALA A 14 -1.02 -17.25 9.07
N ASP A 15 -0.15 -16.95 8.11
CA ASP A 15 1.22 -17.49 8.00
C ASP A 15 2.21 -16.39 7.62
N MET A 16 2.78 -15.75 8.61
CA MET A 16 3.76 -14.67 8.41
C MET A 16 5.07 -15.19 7.81
N GLU A 17 5.49 -16.40 8.11
CA GLU A 17 6.73 -16.94 7.55
C GLU A 17 6.63 -17.11 6.04
N SER A 18 5.59 -17.77 5.55
CA SER A 18 5.33 -17.92 4.11
C SER A 18 5.09 -16.56 3.44
N THR A 19 4.39 -15.64 4.10
CA THR A 19 4.19 -14.26 3.62
C THR A 19 5.54 -13.54 3.45
N ILE A 20 6.46 -13.64 4.41
CA ILE A 20 7.81 -13.06 4.27
C ILE A 20 8.54 -13.68 3.08
N ARG A 21 8.48 -15.02 2.92
CA ARG A 21 9.12 -15.71 1.79
C ARG A 21 8.59 -15.20 0.45
N PHE A 22 7.30 -14.97 0.34
CA PHE A 22 6.71 -14.47 -0.89
C PHE A 22 7.09 -13.01 -1.17
N TYR A 23 6.80 -12.08 -0.23
CA TYR A 23 7.01 -10.65 -0.48
C TYR A 23 8.49 -10.24 -0.48
N ARG A 24 9.29 -10.77 0.45
CA ARG A 24 10.71 -10.44 0.53
C ARG A 24 11.56 -11.24 -0.47
N ASP A 25 11.40 -12.57 -0.49
CA ASP A 25 12.35 -13.43 -1.20
C ASP A 25 11.97 -13.61 -2.68
N LEU A 26 10.66 -13.66 -3.02
CA LEU A 26 10.20 -13.81 -4.40
C LEU A 26 9.96 -12.47 -5.09
N LEU A 27 9.20 -11.56 -4.45
CA LEU A 27 8.93 -10.22 -5.00
C LEU A 27 10.04 -9.20 -4.74
N GLU A 28 11.09 -9.56 -3.99
CA GLU A 28 12.27 -8.73 -3.67
C GLU A 28 11.94 -7.42 -2.94
N MET A 29 10.90 -7.42 -2.12
CA MET A 29 10.57 -6.27 -1.27
C MET A 29 11.37 -6.33 0.03
N ASP A 30 12.08 -5.26 0.39
CA ASP A 30 12.78 -5.19 1.67
C ASP A 30 11.83 -5.31 2.86
N LEU A 31 12.07 -6.26 3.76
CA LEU A 31 11.42 -6.30 5.07
C LEU A 31 12.06 -5.23 5.96
N ILE A 32 11.35 -4.14 6.26
CA ILE A 32 11.95 -2.94 6.84
C ILE A 32 11.69 -2.76 8.33
N SER A 33 10.55 -3.22 8.83
CA SER A 33 10.21 -3.09 10.25
C SER A 33 9.13 -4.07 10.67
N GLY A 34 8.95 -4.19 11.95
CA GLY A 34 7.86 -4.97 12.51
C GLY A 34 7.78 -4.86 14.02
N ILE A 35 6.62 -5.18 14.54
CA ILE A 35 6.35 -5.35 15.96
C ILE A 35 5.68 -6.71 16.16
N GLY A 36 5.95 -7.37 17.26
CA GLY A 36 5.30 -8.64 17.55
C GLY A 36 5.66 -9.21 18.92
N HIS A 37 4.85 -10.17 19.28
CA HIS A 37 5.02 -11.07 20.41
C HIS A 37 4.34 -12.40 20.05
N GLU A 38 4.40 -13.40 20.92
CA GLU A 38 3.68 -14.65 20.70
C GLU A 38 2.17 -14.39 20.47
N GLY A 39 1.65 -14.93 19.36
CA GLY A 39 0.25 -14.78 18.94
C GLY A 39 -0.08 -13.47 18.19
N PHE A 40 0.90 -12.61 17.98
CA PHE A 40 0.70 -11.36 17.22
C PHE A 40 1.96 -10.93 16.50
N ARG A 41 1.86 -10.62 15.20
CA ARG A 41 2.91 -9.97 14.41
C ARG A 41 2.30 -8.93 13.49
N HIS A 42 3.05 -7.83 13.27
CA HIS A 42 2.72 -6.81 12.28
C HIS A 42 4.02 -6.36 11.62
N TYR A 43 4.22 -6.74 10.36
CA TYR A 43 5.46 -6.54 9.63
C TYR A 43 5.24 -5.72 8.37
N PHE A 44 6.28 -4.95 7.97
CA PHE A 44 6.24 -3.98 6.89
C PHE A 44 7.29 -4.29 5.83
N PHE A 45 6.88 -4.27 4.58
CA PHE A 45 7.73 -4.43 3.40
C PHE A 45 7.74 -3.12 2.61
N ARG A 46 8.91 -2.71 2.11
CA ARG A 46 9.05 -1.51 1.29
C ARG A 46 8.37 -1.69 -0.07
N CYS A 47 7.57 -0.70 -0.47
CA CYS A 47 6.93 -0.61 -1.77
C CYS A 47 7.04 0.83 -2.28
N GLY A 48 8.12 1.13 -3.02
CA GLY A 48 8.45 2.51 -3.40
C GLY A 48 8.64 3.40 -2.17
N GLU A 49 7.93 4.52 -2.13
CA GLU A 49 7.90 5.44 -0.97
C GLU A 49 6.92 5.00 0.13
N GLY A 50 6.02 4.06 -0.18
CA GLY A 50 5.07 3.49 0.77
C GLY A 50 5.46 2.08 1.22
N HIS A 51 4.53 1.40 1.87
CA HIS A 51 4.74 0.06 2.40
C HIS A 51 3.54 -0.85 2.19
N ILE A 52 3.82 -2.15 2.15
CA ILE A 52 2.81 -3.21 2.34
C ILE A 52 3.03 -3.77 3.75
N ALA A 53 1.96 -3.94 4.50
CA ALA A 53 2.03 -4.45 5.87
C ALA A 53 1.11 -5.66 6.05
N PHE A 54 1.49 -6.56 6.93
CA PHE A 54 0.69 -7.71 7.30
C PHE A 54 0.52 -7.82 8.81
N PHE A 55 -0.73 -8.03 9.24
CA PHE A 55 -1.08 -8.50 10.57
C PHE A 55 -1.27 -10.01 10.54
N GLU A 56 -0.60 -10.73 11.43
CA GLU A 56 -0.80 -12.17 11.58
C GLU A 56 -1.89 -12.46 12.61
N TYR A 57 -2.85 -13.28 12.20
CA TYR A 57 -3.88 -13.87 13.05
C TYR A 57 -4.04 -15.35 12.70
N GLU A 58 -3.73 -16.26 13.61
CA GLU A 58 -3.69 -17.72 13.37
C GLU A 58 -4.98 -18.31 12.79
N ILE A 59 -6.13 -17.70 13.06
CA ILE A 59 -7.42 -18.15 12.58
C ILE A 59 -7.88 -17.49 11.27
N ALA A 60 -7.05 -16.60 10.71
CA ALA A 60 -7.38 -15.94 9.44
C ALA A 60 -7.48 -16.98 8.31
N GLN A 61 -8.35 -16.70 7.37
CA GLN A 61 -8.48 -17.50 6.16
C GLN A 61 -7.99 -16.68 4.96
N PRO A 62 -7.47 -17.34 3.92
CA PRO A 62 -7.18 -16.67 2.67
C PRO A 62 -8.40 -15.89 2.15
N MET A 63 -8.16 -14.82 1.42
CA MET A 63 -9.23 -13.99 0.87
C MET A 63 -10.13 -14.80 -0.07
N ASP A 64 -11.44 -14.76 0.13
CA ASP A 64 -12.42 -15.32 -0.79
C ASP A 64 -12.58 -14.37 -1.99
N TYR A 65 -11.74 -14.57 -3.01
CA TYR A 65 -11.74 -13.78 -4.21
C TYR A 65 -12.00 -14.68 -5.41
N ASP A 66 -13.19 -14.58 -5.98
CA ASP A 66 -13.74 -15.48 -6.99
C ASP A 66 -13.96 -14.83 -8.36
N LYS A 67 -13.41 -13.64 -8.56
CA LYS A 67 -13.46 -12.95 -9.85
C LYS A 67 -12.07 -12.67 -10.40
N PHE A 68 -11.94 -12.52 -11.72
CA PHE A 68 -10.73 -12.00 -12.33
C PHE A 68 -10.59 -10.48 -12.05
N HIS A 69 -9.36 -9.99 -11.99
CA HIS A 69 -9.02 -8.57 -11.80
C HIS A 69 -9.79 -7.69 -12.80
N GLY A 70 -10.38 -6.60 -12.32
CA GLY A 70 -11.16 -5.67 -13.14
C GLY A 70 -12.48 -6.21 -13.69
N SER A 71 -12.85 -7.47 -13.42
CA SER A 71 -14.11 -8.03 -13.88
C SER A 71 -15.31 -7.45 -13.12
N PRO A 72 -16.44 -7.25 -13.77
CA PRO A 72 -17.67 -6.84 -13.08
C PRO A 72 -18.08 -7.84 -11.99
N THR A 73 -18.69 -7.32 -10.93
CA THR A 73 -19.20 -8.11 -9.81
C THR A 73 -20.49 -7.49 -9.27
N ASP A 74 -21.37 -8.33 -8.74
CA ASP A 74 -22.57 -7.96 -7.97
C ASP A 74 -22.34 -8.03 -6.46
N LYS A 75 -21.12 -8.37 -6.03
CA LYS A 75 -20.73 -8.45 -4.62
C LYS A 75 -20.64 -7.07 -3.97
N PRO A 76 -20.62 -6.98 -2.64
CA PRO A 76 -20.44 -5.72 -1.93
C PRO A 76 -19.22 -4.94 -2.44
N ILE A 77 -19.35 -3.60 -2.47
CA ILE A 77 -18.26 -2.70 -2.81
C ILE A 77 -17.07 -3.00 -1.90
N GLY A 78 -15.90 -3.18 -2.52
CA GLY A 78 -14.69 -3.53 -1.79
C GLY A 78 -13.44 -3.30 -2.63
N PHE A 79 -12.49 -4.15 -2.42
CA PHE A 79 -11.18 -4.15 -3.00
C PHE A 79 -11.18 -4.96 -4.31
N ASP A 80 -10.54 -4.46 -5.36
CA ASP A 80 -10.35 -5.20 -6.62
C ASP A 80 -8.96 -5.88 -6.66
N HIS A 81 -7.88 -5.10 -6.67
CA HIS A 81 -6.50 -5.60 -6.66
C HIS A 81 -5.52 -4.53 -6.18
N VAL A 82 -4.30 -4.93 -5.91
CA VAL A 82 -3.15 -4.02 -5.72
C VAL A 82 -2.23 -4.11 -6.92
N SER A 83 -1.91 -2.96 -7.53
CA SER A 83 -0.94 -2.86 -8.61
C SER A 83 0.38 -2.31 -8.10
N PHE A 84 1.48 -3.03 -8.38
CA PHE A 84 2.84 -2.63 -8.08
C PHE A 84 3.52 -2.08 -9.33
N THR A 85 4.21 -0.95 -9.21
CA THR A 85 4.99 -0.40 -10.30
C THR A 85 6.34 -1.11 -10.41
N VAL A 86 6.69 -1.56 -11.61
CA VAL A 86 8.02 -2.07 -11.94
C VAL A 86 8.80 -1.07 -12.78
N ALA A 87 10.14 -1.08 -12.64
CA ALA A 87 11.01 -0.04 -13.20
C ALA A 87 11.08 -0.04 -14.74
N SER A 88 10.84 -1.19 -15.39
CA SER A 88 10.95 -1.31 -16.84
C SER A 88 10.16 -2.49 -17.39
N ARG A 89 9.93 -2.47 -18.73
CA ARG A 89 9.37 -3.61 -19.46
C ARG A 89 10.16 -4.90 -19.18
N LYS A 90 11.49 -4.82 -19.15
CA LYS A 90 12.35 -5.98 -18.89
C LYS A 90 12.06 -6.57 -17.50
N VAL A 91 11.97 -5.73 -16.46
CA VAL A 91 11.67 -6.16 -15.09
C VAL A 91 10.28 -6.79 -15.00
N LEU A 92 9.29 -6.29 -15.76
CA LEU A 92 7.96 -6.90 -15.81
C LEU A 92 8.00 -8.36 -16.25
N PHE A 93 8.73 -8.65 -17.33
CA PHE A 93 8.88 -10.01 -17.84
C PHE A 93 9.78 -10.88 -16.95
N GLU A 94 10.84 -10.34 -16.37
CA GLU A 94 11.66 -11.04 -15.37
C GLU A 94 10.85 -11.44 -14.14
N LEU A 95 9.94 -10.57 -13.68
CA LEU A 95 9.01 -10.92 -12.59
C LEU A 95 8.04 -12.02 -13.02
N LYS A 96 7.48 -11.94 -14.24
CA LYS A 96 6.62 -12.99 -14.79
C LYS A 96 7.33 -14.35 -14.80
N ASP A 97 8.54 -14.42 -15.37
CA ASP A 97 9.32 -15.65 -15.43
C ASP A 97 9.63 -16.21 -14.03
N ARG A 98 9.86 -15.33 -13.05
CA ARG A 98 10.11 -15.72 -11.65
C ARG A 98 8.86 -16.30 -10.99
N LEU A 99 7.68 -15.70 -11.23
CA LEU A 99 6.41 -16.23 -10.73
C LEU A 99 6.10 -17.60 -11.30
N GLU A 100 6.27 -17.77 -12.63
CA GLU A 100 6.09 -19.06 -13.32
C GLU A 100 7.06 -20.12 -12.79
N ALA A 101 8.33 -19.76 -12.54
CA ALA A 101 9.33 -20.67 -11.97
C ALA A 101 9.00 -21.10 -10.53
N ALA A 102 8.16 -20.35 -9.84
CA ALA A 102 7.66 -20.63 -8.49
C ALA A 102 6.29 -21.34 -8.50
N ASP A 103 5.83 -21.85 -9.67
CA ASP A 103 4.52 -22.48 -9.85
C ASP A 103 3.33 -21.57 -9.48
N ILE A 104 3.49 -20.25 -9.65
CA ILE A 104 2.43 -19.27 -9.42
C ILE A 104 1.79 -18.95 -10.77
N ASP A 105 0.46 -19.12 -10.86
CA ASP A 105 -0.31 -18.75 -12.04
C ASP A 105 -0.21 -17.24 -12.29
N VAL A 106 0.26 -16.87 -13.47
CA VAL A 106 0.40 -15.47 -13.90
C VAL A 106 -0.09 -15.31 -15.33
N THR A 107 -0.77 -14.20 -15.60
CA THR A 107 -1.22 -13.91 -16.97
C THR A 107 -0.04 -13.58 -17.89
N GLY A 108 -0.28 -13.66 -19.21
CA GLY A 108 0.54 -12.94 -20.18
C GLY A 108 0.46 -11.43 -19.93
N ALA A 109 1.43 -10.68 -20.45
CA ALA A 109 1.39 -9.22 -20.35
C ALA A 109 0.19 -8.67 -21.15
N VAL A 110 -0.62 -7.84 -20.49
CA VAL A 110 -1.78 -7.16 -21.06
C VAL A 110 -1.44 -5.70 -21.29
N ASP A 111 -1.71 -5.20 -22.48
CA ASP A 111 -1.52 -3.79 -22.84
C ASP A 111 -2.82 -3.00 -22.58
N HIS A 112 -2.78 -2.11 -21.60
CA HIS A 112 -3.88 -1.20 -21.25
C HIS A 112 -3.74 0.18 -21.91
N GLY A 113 -2.84 0.31 -22.89
CA GLY A 113 -2.59 1.56 -23.60
C GLY A 113 -1.61 2.48 -22.88
N THR A 114 -1.78 2.73 -21.60
CA THR A 114 -0.87 3.56 -20.79
C THR A 114 0.13 2.76 -19.98
N MET A 115 -0.16 1.49 -19.75
CA MET A 115 0.69 0.57 -19.00
C MET A 115 0.55 -0.86 -19.53
N TRP A 116 1.59 -1.66 -19.32
CA TRP A 116 1.54 -3.11 -19.51
C TRP A 116 1.54 -3.79 -18.15
N SER A 117 0.66 -4.78 -17.97
CA SER A 117 0.43 -5.41 -16.68
C SER A 117 0.46 -6.92 -16.78
N ILE A 118 0.90 -7.58 -15.70
CA ILE A 118 0.69 -9.00 -15.43
C ILE A 118 -0.12 -9.14 -14.16
N TYR A 119 -0.96 -10.18 -14.09
CA TYR A 119 -1.88 -10.44 -12.98
C TYR A 119 -1.60 -11.79 -12.37
N PHE A 120 -1.59 -11.85 -11.05
CA PHE A 120 -1.35 -13.06 -10.26
C PHE A 120 -2.02 -12.93 -8.89
N PHE A 121 -2.01 -14.01 -8.13
CA PHE A 121 -2.48 -14.01 -6.75
C PHE A 121 -1.32 -14.30 -5.80
N ASP A 122 -1.35 -13.68 -4.62
CA ASP A 122 -0.54 -14.09 -3.48
C ASP A 122 -0.93 -15.54 -3.11
N PRO A 123 -0.02 -16.52 -3.20
CA PRO A 123 -0.37 -17.93 -3.00
C PRO A 123 -0.68 -18.28 -1.54
N ILE A 124 -0.40 -17.38 -0.59
CA ILE A 124 -0.62 -17.59 0.83
C ILE A 124 -1.99 -17.04 1.25
N ASN A 125 -2.28 -15.81 0.84
CA ASN A 125 -3.42 -15.04 1.33
C ASN A 125 -4.52 -14.87 0.26
N ASN A 126 -4.29 -15.35 -0.96
CA ASN A 126 -5.16 -15.18 -2.13
C ASN A 126 -5.47 -13.71 -2.46
N LEU A 127 -4.53 -12.81 -2.21
CA LEU A 127 -4.69 -11.41 -2.56
C LEU A 127 -4.52 -11.21 -4.07
N PRO A 128 -5.44 -10.51 -4.76
CA PRO A 128 -5.30 -10.21 -6.17
C PRO A 128 -4.24 -9.12 -6.36
N LEU A 129 -3.19 -9.44 -7.10
CA LEU A 129 -2.03 -8.61 -7.34
C LEU A 129 -1.84 -8.35 -8.83
N GLU A 130 -1.33 -7.18 -9.14
CA GLU A 130 -0.92 -6.74 -10.47
C GLU A 130 0.51 -6.19 -10.39
N ALA A 131 1.31 -6.42 -11.40
CA ALA A 131 2.55 -5.66 -11.61
C ALA A 131 2.45 -4.92 -12.94
N SER A 132 2.77 -3.61 -12.92
CA SER A 132 2.58 -2.73 -14.06
C SER A 132 3.83 -1.94 -14.40
N TRP A 133 4.11 -1.84 -15.69
CA TRP A 133 5.09 -0.91 -16.25
C TRP A 133 4.37 0.18 -17.05
N ASN A 134 4.50 1.44 -16.62
CA ASN A 134 3.95 2.59 -17.33
C ASN A 134 4.73 2.82 -18.63
N CYS A 135 4.07 2.63 -19.78
CA CYS A 135 4.66 2.86 -21.11
C CYS A 135 4.34 4.26 -21.65
N VAL A 136 3.43 5.00 -21.00
CA VAL A 136 3.02 6.35 -21.37
C VAL A 136 2.97 7.23 -20.12
N GLU A 137 3.43 8.47 -20.25
CA GLU A 137 3.30 9.51 -19.24
C GLU A 137 2.10 10.41 -19.56
N ILE A 138 1.20 10.61 -18.59
CA ILE A 138 0.09 11.56 -18.70
C ILE A 138 0.60 12.96 -18.38
N VAL A 139 0.74 13.82 -19.40
CA VAL A 139 1.27 15.18 -19.26
C VAL A 139 0.21 16.27 -19.14
N LYS A 140 -1.05 15.94 -19.38
CA LYS A 140 -2.21 16.85 -19.18
C LYS A 140 -3.32 16.10 -18.48
N THR A 141 -3.86 16.68 -17.40
CA THR A 141 -4.88 16.06 -16.55
C THR A 141 -6.16 16.91 -16.49
N PRO A 142 -7.34 16.30 -16.36
CA PRO A 142 -7.56 14.85 -16.42
C PRO A 142 -7.48 14.32 -17.87
N ALA A 143 -6.80 13.19 -18.07
CA ALA A 143 -6.78 12.48 -19.35
C ALA A 143 -7.84 11.38 -19.31
N ILE A 144 -9.02 11.63 -19.89
CA ILE A 144 -10.18 10.76 -19.83
C ILE A 144 -10.59 10.37 -21.24
N LEU A 145 -10.70 9.06 -21.50
CA LEU A 145 -11.34 8.51 -22.69
C LEU A 145 -12.68 7.89 -22.28
N ASP A 146 -13.73 8.69 -22.29
CA ASP A 146 -15.10 8.28 -21.97
C ASP A 146 -16.02 8.95 -22.99
N SER A 147 -16.89 8.19 -23.64
CA SER A 147 -17.85 8.70 -24.62
C SER A 147 -19.05 9.43 -23.99
N ALA A 148 -19.26 9.25 -22.69
CA ALA A 148 -20.32 9.90 -21.91
C ALA A 148 -19.79 10.27 -20.50
N PRO A 149 -18.79 11.17 -20.41
CA PRO A 149 -18.11 11.44 -19.15
C PRO A 149 -19.07 12.07 -18.14
N LEU A 150 -18.91 11.65 -16.88
CA LEU A 150 -19.63 12.29 -15.77
C LEU A 150 -19.28 13.78 -15.72
N LYS A 151 -20.28 14.63 -15.51
CA LYS A 151 -20.08 16.09 -15.43
C LYS A 151 -19.00 16.44 -14.40
N VAL A 152 -19.01 15.80 -13.24
CA VAL A 152 -18.02 16.00 -12.16
C VAL A 152 -16.58 15.67 -12.62
N ALA A 153 -16.40 14.68 -13.50
CA ALA A 153 -15.08 14.32 -14.01
C ALA A 153 -14.54 15.36 -15.01
N THR A 154 -15.40 16.18 -15.61
CA THR A 154 -15.02 17.24 -16.57
C THR A 154 -14.77 18.60 -15.92
N GLU A 155 -14.96 18.73 -14.61
CA GLU A 155 -14.72 19.98 -13.89
C GLU A 155 -13.22 20.30 -13.72
N GLY A 156 -12.36 19.33 -13.96
CA GLY A 156 -10.90 19.46 -13.90
C GLY A 156 -10.27 18.46 -12.92
N SER A 157 -8.95 18.44 -12.87
CA SER A 157 -8.17 17.50 -12.04
C SER A 157 -7.96 17.98 -10.60
N SER A 158 -8.13 19.27 -10.33
CA SER A 158 -7.94 19.84 -9.01
C SER A 158 -9.20 19.74 -8.15
N PRO A 159 -9.06 19.72 -6.80
CA PRO A 159 -10.21 19.76 -5.90
C PRO A 159 -11.14 20.94 -6.22
N GLN A 160 -12.44 20.68 -6.25
CA GLN A 160 -13.46 21.69 -6.51
C GLN A 160 -14.03 22.21 -5.18
N PRO A 161 -14.11 23.53 -4.97
CA PRO A 161 -14.64 24.11 -3.74
C PRO A 161 -16.16 23.95 -3.63
N GLY A 162 -16.71 24.11 -2.45
CA GLY A 162 -18.15 24.24 -2.19
C GLY A 162 -18.93 22.93 -2.09
N HIS A 163 -18.29 21.76 -2.24
CA HIS A 163 -18.95 20.45 -2.10
C HIS A 163 -18.87 19.88 -0.67
N TRP A 164 -17.90 20.32 0.11
CA TRP A 164 -17.70 19.92 1.50
C TRP A 164 -17.71 21.15 2.40
N PRO A 165 -18.15 21.03 3.66
CA PRO A 165 -18.11 22.15 4.61
C PRO A 165 -16.71 22.68 4.82
N GLU A 166 -16.59 23.99 5.00
CA GLU A 166 -15.36 24.61 5.45
C GLU A 166 -15.05 24.26 6.91
N VAL A 167 -13.77 24.17 7.24
CA VAL A 167 -13.33 23.96 8.62
C VAL A 167 -13.53 25.25 9.39
N ILE A 168 -14.47 25.24 10.36
CA ILE A 168 -14.77 26.40 11.22
C ILE A 168 -13.93 26.37 12.49
N THR A 169 -13.66 25.16 13.03
CA THR A 169 -12.91 24.99 14.28
C THR A 169 -11.62 24.23 13.99
N HIS A 170 -10.50 24.79 14.39
CA HIS A 170 -9.18 24.19 14.22
C HIS A 170 -8.69 23.64 15.56
N THR A 171 -8.04 22.47 15.51
CA THR A 171 -7.31 21.92 16.66
C THR A 171 -6.16 22.87 17.00
N LYS A 172 -6.07 23.31 18.23
CA LYS A 172 -4.99 24.17 18.70
C LYS A 172 -3.70 23.37 18.85
N GLU A 173 -2.56 24.04 18.73
CA GLU A 173 -1.25 23.39 18.76
C GLU A 173 -1.04 22.59 20.06
N GLU A 174 -1.44 23.17 21.21
CA GLU A 174 -1.37 22.50 22.50
C GLU A 174 -2.30 21.28 22.66
N GLU A 175 -3.28 21.12 21.76
CA GLU A 175 -4.22 19.99 21.72
C GLU A 175 -3.81 18.92 20.71
N MET A 176 -2.73 19.14 19.94
CA MET A 176 -2.24 18.20 18.89
C MET A 176 -1.44 17.02 19.48
N ASN A 177 -1.99 16.36 20.49
CA ASN A 177 -1.35 15.26 21.20
C ASN A 177 -2.00 13.93 20.84
N PRO A 178 -1.20 12.88 20.46
CA PRO A 178 -1.74 11.56 20.21
C PRO A 178 -1.96 10.79 21.52
N VAL A 179 -2.83 9.79 21.46
CA VAL A 179 -2.87 8.76 22.51
C VAL A 179 -1.89 7.62 22.17
N PRO A 180 -1.23 6.99 23.15
CA PRO A 180 -0.32 5.87 22.92
C PRO A 180 -1.03 4.69 22.24
N GLY A 181 -0.49 4.22 21.14
CA GLY A 181 -0.91 3.00 20.45
C GLY A 181 -0.06 1.79 20.83
N ASN A 182 -0.39 0.62 20.26
CA ASN A 182 0.30 -0.65 20.51
C ASN A 182 1.81 -0.64 20.13
N GLY A 183 2.22 0.24 19.21
CA GLY A 183 3.61 0.44 18.79
C GLY A 183 4.38 1.52 19.57
N PHE A 184 3.79 2.12 20.60
CA PHE A 184 4.40 3.25 21.31
C PHE A 184 5.82 2.93 21.84
N ALA A 185 6.00 1.78 22.51
CA ALA A 185 7.29 1.34 23.04
C ALA A 185 8.33 1.00 21.95
N MET A 186 7.91 0.78 20.71
CA MET A 186 8.79 0.48 19.57
C MET A 186 9.68 1.68 19.24
N ARG A 187 9.15 2.91 19.31
CA ARG A 187 9.91 4.14 19.03
C ARG A 187 11.17 4.23 19.89
N GLU A 188 11.03 4.14 21.20
CA GLU A 188 12.17 4.20 22.13
C GLU A 188 13.20 3.09 21.89
N ASN A 189 12.71 1.87 21.68
CA ASN A 189 13.59 0.73 21.39
C ASN A 189 14.39 0.94 20.09
N PHE A 190 13.76 1.40 19.02
CA PHE A 190 14.41 1.63 17.73
C PHE A 190 15.43 2.77 17.79
N LEU A 191 15.08 3.88 18.45
CA LEU A 191 16.01 4.99 18.65
C LEU A 191 17.22 4.58 19.45
N ARG A 192 17.03 3.90 20.59
CA ARG A 192 18.13 3.41 21.44
C ARG A 192 19.07 2.45 20.71
N ARG A 193 18.53 1.65 19.78
CA ARG A 193 19.32 0.67 18.99
C ARG A 193 19.89 1.27 17.69
N GLY A 194 19.62 2.53 17.38
CA GLY A 194 20.06 3.18 16.15
C GLY A 194 19.37 2.65 14.89
N LEU A 195 18.21 2.02 15.04
CA LEU A 195 17.41 1.47 13.92
C LEU A 195 16.51 2.52 13.27
N ALA A 196 16.27 3.64 13.93
CA ALA A 196 15.45 4.75 13.45
C ALA A 196 16.06 6.08 13.84
N ARG A 197 15.58 7.15 13.20
CA ARG A 197 15.86 8.54 13.57
C ARG A 197 14.55 9.26 13.83
N VAL A 198 14.56 10.24 14.70
CA VAL A 198 13.42 11.11 14.94
C VAL A 198 13.17 11.95 13.70
N ASN A 199 11.91 12.13 13.33
CA ASN A 199 11.55 13.13 12.35
C ASN A 199 11.85 14.52 12.94
N PRO A 200 12.48 15.47 12.20
CA PRO A 200 12.81 16.80 12.71
C PRO A 200 11.62 17.54 13.33
N ASP A 201 10.42 17.41 12.76
CA ASP A 201 9.21 18.03 13.28
C ASP A 201 8.77 17.47 14.65
N MET A 202 9.22 16.25 14.98
CA MET A 202 8.94 15.58 16.25
C MET A 202 9.97 15.92 17.35
N GLU A 203 11.14 16.47 17.01
CA GLU A 203 12.19 16.77 17.98
C GLU A 203 11.71 17.79 19.02
N SER A 204 10.94 18.80 18.60
CA SER A 204 10.38 19.81 19.50
C SER A 204 9.36 19.22 20.50
N VAL A 205 8.57 18.24 20.07
CA VAL A 205 7.57 17.57 20.91
C VAL A 205 8.26 16.71 21.99
N LEU A 206 9.30 15.96 21.59
CA LEU A 206 10.05 15.11 22.54
C LEU A 206 10.84 15.92 23.58
N LEU A 207 11.30 17.13 23.21
CA LEU A 207 11.98 18.02 24.14
C LEU A 207 11.02 18.61 25.20
N GLN A 208 9.76 18.81 24.86
CA GLN A 208 8.73 19.24 25.81
C GLN A 208 8.35 18.10 26.76
N GLU A 209 8.13 16.88 26.27
CA GLU A 209 7.85 15.69 27.09
C GLU A 209 8.96 15.38 28.11
N ALA A 210 10.22 15.73 27.82
CA ALA A 210 11.35 15.51 28.72
C ALA A 210 11.52 16.61 29.80
N SER A 211 10.72 17.69 29.72
CA SER A 211 10.80 18.86 30.60
C SER A 211 9.68 18.89 31.64
N ASP A 212 8.66 18.08 31.47
CA ASP A 212 7.53 17.86 32.36
C ASP A 212 7.75 16.59 33.22
#